data_be054443e85e036c43a23e642dd47d2e
#
_entry.id   be054443e85e036c43a23e642dd47d2e
#
_cell.length_a   1.000
_cell.length_b   1.000
_cell.length_c   1.000
_cell.angle_alpha   90.00
_cell.angle_beta   90.00
_cell.angle_gamma   90.00
#
_symmetry.space_group_name_H-M   'P 1'
#
loop_
_entity.id
_entity.type
_entity.pdbx_description
1 polymer ?
#
loop_
_entity_poly.entity_id
_entity_poly.type
_entity_poly.pdbx_seq_one_letter_code
_entity_poly.pdbx_strand_id
1 'polypeptide(L)'
;MHLFFMFDEYSDKSGPEEVWEQARVQMDAFANPHSPRPVGEWVGGEFTRHCSRRGGTKKCEPIRFWNRLPRDATPTFKRRFLATWLDYVESVAQQAELRSQSRIVDLAAYFPIRRHTSGAPSTIAMYEMDLDIPDAVRRHKVIVEMETLAVDLIVIANDVLSYNKEQAAGDDEHNIITIIMQQFGLGVQDAFDYAGELNRRKMKRFYALYRRLPRWMGPVGLDVQKLVDGMAQCVSGVMHWSYESERYFGKRGMDIKESRTLSLLPKVYGDGDGPTGSVQIDDGRL
;
A
#
# COMPACT_ATOMS: atom_id res chain seq x y z
N MET A 1 -7.85 4.74 2.79
CA MET A 1 -6.99 4.13 3.83
C MET A 1 -7.74 3.12 4.69
N HIS A 2 -8.82 3.48 5.42
CA HIS A 2 -9.53 2.50 6.30
C HIS A 2 -9.97 1.22 5.59
N LEU A 3 -10.38 1.30 4.32
CA LEU A 3 -10.83 0.14 3.57
C LEU A 3 -9.70 -0.87 3.31
N PHE A 4 -8.49 -0.39 3.00
CA PHE A 4 -7.29 -1.24 2.86
C PHE A 4 -6.96 -1.93 4.18
N PHE A 5 -6.80 -1.15 5.26
CA PHE A 5 -6.44 -1.71 6.56
C PHE A 5 -7.47 -2.69 7.10
N MET A 6 -8.75 -2.46 6.81
CA MET A 6 -9.78 -3.44 7.18
C MET A 6 -9.60 -4.74 6.40
N PHE A 7 -9.35 -4.67 5.09
CA PHE A 7 -9.15 -5.86 4.28
C PHE A 7 -7.88 -6.61 4.70
N ASP A 8 -6.76 -5.90 4.91
CA ASP A 8 -5.51 -6.48 5.41
C ASP A 8 -5.73 -7.20 6.75
N GLU A 9 -6.35 -6.54 7.74
CA GLU A 9 -6.57 -7.09 9.08
C GLU A 9 -7.36 -8.40 9.07
N TYR A 10 -8.32 -8.55 8.14
CA TYR A 10 -9.08 -9.77 7.98
C TYR A 10 -8.33 -10.80 7.15
N SER A 11 -7.75 -10.42 6.03
CA SER A 11 -7.04 -11.34 5.13
C SER A 11 -5.79 -11.95 5.75
N ASP A 12 -5.09 -11.20 6.62
CA ASP A 12 -3.91 -11.70 7.32
C ASP A 12 -4.23 -12.83 8.31
N LYS A 13 -5.47 -12.87 8.81
CA LYS A 13 -5.95 -13.87 9.77
C LYS A 13 -6.75 -15.00 9.14
N SER A 14 -7.04 -14.92 7.84
CA SER A 14 -7.91 -15.84 7.12
C SER A 14 -7.13 -16.81 6.26
N GLY A 15 -7.69 -18.00 6.06
CA GLY A 15 -7.18 -18.97 5.10
C GLY A 15 -7.47 -18.53 3.64
N PRO A 16 -6.80 -19.16 2.65
CA PRO A 16 -6.90 -18.75 1.25
C PRO A 16 -8.33 -18.66 0.71
N GLU A 17 -9.16 -19.68 0.99
CA GLU A 17 -10.57 -19.71 0.52
C GLU A 17 -11.38 -18.55 1.08
N GLU A 18 -11.18 -18.22 2.34
CA GLU A 18 -11.87 -17.12 3.00
C GLU A 18 -11.42 -15.77 2.43
N VAL A 19 -10.14 -15.60 2.12
CA VAL A 19 -9.61 -14.35 1.49
C VAL A 19 -10.20 -14.18 0.09
N TRP A 20 -10.33 -15.24 -0.70
CA TRP A 20 -11.01 -15.20 -1.98
C TRP A 20 -12.48 -14.78 -1.86
N GLU A 21 -13.19 -15.32 -0.86
CA GLU A 21 -14.57 -14.90 -0.60
C GLU A 21 -14.67 -13.42 -0.18
N GLN A 22 -13.76 -12.96 0.69
CA GLN A 22 -13.68 -11.54 1.10
C GLN A 22 -13.42 -10.63 -0.10
N ALA A 23 -12.51 -11.01 -1.01
CA ALA A 23 -12.22 -10.30 -2.24
C ALA A 23 -13.47 -10.21 -3.15
N ARG A 24 -14.17 -11.33 -3.35
CA ARG A 24 -15.42 -11.40 -4.14
C ARG A 24 -16.51 -10.50 -3.56
N VAL A 25 -16.71 -10.57 -2.24
CA VAL A 25 -17.72 -9.73 -1.54
C VAL A 25 -17.42 -8.25 -1.71
N GLN A 26 -16.16 -7.86 -1.64
CA GLN A 26 -15.77 -6.46 -1.77
C GLN A 26 -15.95 -5.94 -3.20
N MET A 27 -15.56 -6.74 -4.20
CA MET A 27 -15.77 -6.38 -5.62
C MET A 27 -17.24 -6.30 -5.98
N ASP A 28 -18.07 -7.22 -5.47
CA ASP A 28 -19.52 -7.14 -5.66
C ASP A 28 -20.12 -5.89 -5.02
N ALA A 29 -19.66 -5.51 -3.82
CA ALA A 29 -20.11 -4.29 -3.16
C ALA A 29 -19.75 -3.01 -3.93
N PHE A 30 -18.61 -2.98 -4.63
CA PHE A 30 -18.28 -1.89 -5.55
C PHE A 30 -19.11 -1.89 -6.82
N ALA A 31 -19.35 -3.07 -7.40
CA ALA A 31 -20.12 -3.20 -8.64
C ALA A 31 -21.62 -2.91 -8.41
N ASN A 32 -22.15 -3.34 -7.27
CA ASN A 32 -23.56 -3.26 -6.90
C ASN A 32 -23.79 -2.40 -5.65
N PRO A 33 -23.39 -1.13 -5.63
CA PRO A 33 -23.40 -0.30 -4.42
C PRO A 33 -24.81 0.00 -3.89
N HIS A 34 -25.83 -0.31 -4.68
CA HIS A 34 -27.26 -0.08 -4.35
C HIS A 34 -27.95 -1.33 -3.81
N SER A 35 -27.39 -2.51 -4.02
CA SER A 35 -27.98 -3.77 -3.59
C SER A 35 -27.81 -3.97 -2.08
N PRO A 36 -28.85 -4.43 -1.36
CA PRO A 36 -28.70 -4.86 0.02
C PRO A 36 -27.66 -5.99 0.11
N ARG A 37 -26.88 -5.99 1.17
CA ARG A 37 -25.92 -7.09 1.41
C ARG A 37 -26.63 -8.26 2.10
N PRO A 38 -26.26 -9.51 1.75
CA PRO A 38 -26.80 -10.70 2.41
C PRO A 38 -26.55 -10.69 3.92
N VAL A 39 -27.51 -11.23 4.68
CA VAL A 39 -27.35 -11.42 6.13
C VAL A 39 -26.28 -12.47 6.37
N GLY A 40 -25.31 -12.17 7.23
CA GLY A 40 -24.20 -13.09 7.53
C GLY A 40 -23.02 -13.02 6.56
N GLU A 41 -23.08 -12.16 5.55
CA GLU A 41 -21.94 -11.90 4.69
C GLU A 41 -20.80 -11.24 5.48
N TRP A 42 -19.57 -11.41 5.01
CA TRP A 42 -18.42 -10.72 5.58
C TRP A 42 -18.63 -9.20 5.65
N VAL A 43 -18.33 -8.62 6.81
CA VAL A 43 -18.61 -7.21 7.13
C VAL A 43 -17.98 -6.22 6.15
N GLY A 44 -16.91 -6.61 5.44
CA GLY A 44 -16.24 -5.78 4.44
C GLY A 44 -17.14 -5.40 3.26
N GLY A 45 -18.11 -6.24 2.86
CA GLY A 45 -19.11 -5.90 1.87
C GLY A 45 -19.98 -4.72 2.30
N GLU A 46 -20.51 -4.80 3.51
CA GLU A 46 -21.30 -3.72 4.07
C GLU A 46 -20.45 -2.46 4.32
N PHE A 47 -19.20 -2.60 4.81
CA PHE A 47 -18.29 -1.49 4.99
C PHE A 47 -17.95 -0.78 3.68
N THR A 48 -17.70 -1.51 2.61
CA THR A 48 -17.45 -0.97 1.26
C THR A 48 -18.68 -0.21 0.73
N ARG A 49 -19.85 -0.71 1.01
CA ARG A 49 -21.14 -0.08 0.67
C ARG A 49 -21.51 1.07 1.60
N HIS A 50 -21.05 1.13 2.86
CA HIS A 50 -21.75 1.76 4.02
C HIS A 50 -21.39 3.19 4.36
N CYS A 51 -22.13 3.59 5.15
CA CYS A 51 -22.91 4.35 6.11
C CYS A 51 -22.07 4.98 7.24
N SER A 52 -22.01 6.28 7.30
CA SER A 52 -21.57 7.02 8.47
C SER A 52 -22.82 7.51 9.23
N ARG A 53 -23.05 6.99 10.44
CA ARG A 53 -24.00 7.57 11.38
C ARG A 53 -23.47 8.93 11.82
N ARG A 54 -24.08 10.00 11.34
CA ARG A 54 -24.05 11.29 12.04
C ARG A 54 -25.37 11.48 12.77
N GLY A 55 -25.28 11.53 14.12
CA GLY A 55 -26.31 12.08 15.00
C GLY A 55 -27.64 11.36 15.00
N GLY A 56 -27.95 10.65 16.04
CA GLY A 56 -29.22 10.46 16.74
C GLY A 56 -30.54 10.23 16.03
N THR A 57 -30.65 10.21 14.72
CA THR A 57 -31.88 10.00 13.97
C THR A 57 -31.86 8.72 13.16
N LYS A 58 -32.93 7.92 13.29
CA LYS A 58 -33.10 6.57 12.75
C LYS A 58 -33.17 6.44 11.20
N LYS A 59 -32.69 7.39 10.43
CA LYS A 59 -32.57 7.27 8.97
C LYS A 59 -31.10 7.21 8.59
N CYS A 60 -30.58 5.98 8.41
CA CYS A 60 -29.32 5.73 7.74
C CYS A 60 -29.47 6.07 6.25
N GLU A 61 -28.94 7.21 5.82
CA GLU A 61 -28.67 7.38 4.39
C GLU A 61 -27.34 6.67 4.10
N PRO A 62 -27.31 5.72 3.16
CA PRO A 62 -26.09 5.02 2.80
C PRO A 62 -25.14 6.01 2.13
N ILE A 63 -24.08 6.40 2.84
CA ILE A 63 -22.96 7.16 2.25
C ILE A 63 -22.04 6.11 1.64
N ARG A 64 -22.26 5.82 0.40
CA ARG A 64 -21.50 4.87 -0.42
C ARG A 64 -20.10 5.41 -0.68
N PHE A 65 -19.10 4.56 -0.85
CA PHE A 65 -17.76 4.95 -1.27
C PHE A 65 -17.83 5.95 -2.44
N TRP A 66 -18.59 5.61 -3.49
CA TRP A 66 -18.77 6.48 -4.67
C TRP A 66 -19.46 7.82 -4.38
N ASN A 67 -20.33 7.91 -3.35
CA ASN A 67 -20.99 9.15 -2.97
C ASN A 67 -20.09 10.08 -2.12
N ARG A 68 -18.97 9.58 -1.63
CA ARG A 68 -17.94 10.40 -0.94
C ARG A 68 -16.96 11.03 -1.90
N LEU A 69 -16.91 10.53 -3.12
CA LEU A 69 -16.10 11.13 -4.16
C LEU A 69 -16.69 12.48 -4.58
N PRO A 70 -15.87 13.43 -5.03
CA PRO A 70 -16.35 14.64 -5.67
C PRO A 70 -17.35 14.32 -6.77
N ARG A 71 -18.29 15.24 -7.00
CA ARG A 71 -19.29 15.09 -8.10
C ARG A 71 -18.62 14.96 -9.46
N ASP A 72 -17.41 15.48 -9.57
CA ASP A 72 -16.60 15.54 -10.78
C ASP A 72 -15.76 14.26 -11.02
N ALA A 73 -15.88 13.25 -10.16
CA ALA A 73 -15.17 11.99 -10.34
C ALA A 73 -15.52 11.35 -11.69
N THR A 74 -14.52 11.27 -12.57
CA THR A 74 -14.71 10.85 -13.95
C THR A 74 -15.02 9.35 -14.09
N PRO A 75 -15.75 8.93 -15.14
CA PRO A 75 -15.93 7.49 -15.43
C PRO A 75 -14.60 6.76 -15.66
N THR A 76 -13.62 7.45 -16.23
CA THR A 76 -12.26 6.94 -16.46
C THR A 76 -11.56 6.64 -15.15
N PHE A 77 -11.60 7.55 -14.18
CA PHE A 77 -11.10 7.32 -12.84
C PHE A 77 -11.74 6.08 -12.20
N LYS A 78 -13.09 6.00 -12.21
CA LYS A 78 -13.82 4.87 -11.58
C LYS A 78 -13.37 3.52 -12.17
N ARG A 79 -13.26 3.44 -13.50
CA ARG A 79 -12.76 2.24 -14.19
C ARG A 79 -11.34 1.86 -13.77
N ARG A 80 -10.42 2.84 -13.74
CA ARG A 80 -9.01 2.61 -13.36
C ARG A 80 -8.88 2.23 -11.90
N PHE A 81 -9.58 2.92 -11.01
CA PHE A 81 -9.60 2.58 -9.59
C PHE A 81 -10.09 1.15 -9.34
N LEU A 82 -11.21 0.76 -9.98
CA LEU A 82 -11.73 -0.60 -9.83
C LEU A 82 -10.76 -1.66 -10.38
N ALA A 83 -10.07 -1.37 -11.48
CA ALA A 83 -9.06 -2.29 -12.00
C ALA A 83 -7.89 -2.49 -11.01
N THR A 84 -7.34 -1.39 -10.47
CA THR A 84 -6.25 -1.49 -9.48
C THR A 84 -6.73 -2.11 -8.15
N TRP A 85 -7.98 -1.92 -7.79
CA TRP A 85 -8.56 -2.54 -6.61
C TRP A 85 -8.74 -4.05 -6.79
N LEU A 86 -9.21 -4.49 -7.96
CA LEU A 86 -9.31 -5.90 -8.31
C LEU A 86 -7.93 -6.57 -8.25
N ASP A 87 -6.93 -5.98 -8.91
CA ASP A 87 -5.54 -6.45 -8.87
C ASP A 87 -5.03 -6.61 -7.42
N TYR A 88 -5.37 -5.65 -6.54
CA TYR A 88 -5.00 -5.68 -5.13
C TYR A 88 -5.64 -6.87 -4.39
N VAL A 89 -6.98 -7.02 -4.43
CA VAL A 89 -7.65 -8.07 -3.65
C VAL A 89 -7.33 -9.47 -4.17
N GLU A 90 -7.17 -9.65 -5.48
CA GLU A 90 -6.72 -10.93 -6.08
C GLU A 90 -5.28 -11.27 -5.68
N SER A 91 -4.39 -10.28 -5.66
CA SER A 91 -2.99 -10.49 -5.26
C SER A 91 -2.85 -10.80 -3.77
N VAL A 92 -3.68 -10.20 -2.91
CA VAL A 92 -3.72 -10.54 -1.48
C VAL A 92 -4.23 -11.98 -1.28
N ALA A 93 -5.23 -12.41 -2.05
CA ALA A 93 -5.70 -13.80 -2.00
C ALA A 93 -4.63 -14.80 -2.46
N GLN A 94 -3.90 -14.50 -3.55
CA GLN A 94 -2.76 -15.30 -3.99
C GLN A 94 -1.62 -15.31 -2.94
N GLN A 95 -1.37 -14.19 -2.28
CA GLN A 95 -0.38 -14.12 -1.19
C GLN A 95 -0.79 -15.01 0.00
N ALA A 96 -2.08 -15.09 0.33
CA ALA A 96 -2.57 -16.01 1.36
C ALA A 96 -2.29 -17.49 1.01
N GLU A 97 -2.38 -17.86 -0.28
CA GLU A 97 -1.99 -19.19 -0.75
C GLU A 97 -0.49 -19.44 -0.57
N LEU A 98 0.37 -18.46 -0.89
CA LEU A 98 1.83 -18.57 -0.69
C LEU A 98 2.20 -18.68 0.80
N ARG A 99 1.54 -17.90 1.67
CA ARG A 99 1.73 -17.99 3.13
C ARG A 99 1.41 -19.41 3.65
N SER A 100 0.35 -20.02 3.17
CA SER A 100 -0.02 -21.38 3.59
C SER A 100 1.04 -22.42 3.25
N GLN A 101 1.96 -22.10 2.33
CA GLN A 101 3.07 -22.95 1.90
C GLN A 101 4.40 -22.59 2.59
N SER A 102 4.43 -21.60 3.49
CA SER A 102 5.64 -21.06 4.16
C SER A 102 6.78 -20.74 3.18
N ARG A 103 6.43 -20.17 2.03
CA ARG A 103 7.38 -19.92 0.95
C ARG A 103 7.85 -18.48 0.96
N ILE A 104 9.11 -18.24 1.32
CA ILE A 104 9.77 -16.96 1.17
C ILE A 104 10.29 -16.81 -0.26
N VAL A 105 9.97 -15.69 -0.89
CA VAL A 105 10.38 -15.37 -2.27
C VAL A 105 11.74 -14.67 -2.28
N ASP A 106 12.41 -14.62 -3.43
CA ASP A 106 13.59 -13.80 -3.63
C ASP A 106 13.24 -12.33 -3.92
N LEU A 107 14.24 -11.45 -3.88
CA LEU A 107 14.05 -10.02 -4.11
C LEU A 107 13.55 -9.70 -5.54
N ALA A 108 13.81 -10.56 -6.52
CA ALA A 108 13.33 -10.39 -7.90
C ALA A 108 11.82 -10.66 -8.00
N ALA A 109 11.33 -11.67 -7.28
CA ALA A 109 9.91 -12.00 -7.21
C ALA A 109 9.14 -11.07 -6.24
N TYR A 110 9.82 -10.52 -5.24
CA TYR A 110 9.22 -9.62 -4.24
C TYR A 110 8.49 -8.42 -4.87
N PHE A 111 9.17 -7.64 -5.71
CA PHE A 111 8.57 -6.41 -6.28
C PHE A 111 7.32 -6.66 -7.11
N PRO A 112 7.29 -7.63 -8.05
CA PRO A 112 6.07 -7.95 -8.79
C PRO A 112 4.88 -8.27 -7.88
N ILE A 113 5.10 -9.06 -6.83
CA ILE A 113 4.04 -9.43 -5.87
C ILE A 113 3.65 -8.23 -5.02
N ARG A 114 4.62 -7.59 -4.39
CA ARG A 114 4.39 -6.54 -3.39
C ARG A 114 3.77 -5.27 -3.96
N ARG A 115 4.02 -4.94 -5.23
CA ARG A 115 3.37 -3.81 -5.92
C ARG A 115 1.85 -3.94 -5.91
N HIS A 116 1.33 -5.14 -6.09
CA HIS A 116 -0.11 -5.37 -6.12
C HIS A 116 -0.69 -5.55 -4.72
N THR A 117 -0.02 -6.26 -3.82
CA THR A 117 -0.52 -6.51 -2.45
C THR A 117 -0.43 -5.30 -1.52
N SER A 118 0.27 -4.23 -1.90
CA SER A 118 0.43 -3.02 -1.07
C SER A 118 -0.78 -2.08 -1.06
N GLY A 119 -1.71 -2.20 -2.02
CA GLY A 119 -2.77 -1.22 -2.25
C GLY A 119 -2.28 0.16 -2.75
N ALA A 120 -0.97 0.34 -2.96
CA ALA A 120 -0.40 1.60 -3.41
C ALA A 120 -0.90 2.03 -4.80
N PRO A 121 -1.05 1.14 -5.81
CA PRO A 121 -1.64 1.52 -7.10
C PRO A 121 -3.05 2.11 -6.98
N SER A 122 -3.91 1.52 -6.15
CA SER A 122 -5.27 2.03 -5.91
C SER A 122 -5.25 3.38 -5.18
N THR A 123 -4.27 3.59 -4.29
CA THR A 123 -4.08 4.88 -3.62
C THR A 123 -3.60 5.95 -4.61
N ILE A 124 -2.69 5.62 -5.51
CA ILE A 124 -2.22 6.54 -6.58
C ILE A 124 -3.37 6.85 -7.55
N ALA A 125 -4.20 5.86 -7.91
CA ALA A 125 -5.36 6.08 -8.76
C ALA A 125 -6.33 7.14 -8.20
N MET A 126 -6.40 7.34 -6.88
CA MET A 126 -7.22 8.39 -6.26
C MET A 126 -6.81 9.82 -6.69
N TYR A 127 -5.57 10.02 -7.09
CA TYR A 127 -5.12 11.32 -7.62
C TYR A 127 -5.64 11.61 -9.03
N GLU A 128 -6.26 10.62 -9.70
CA GLU A 128 -6.87 10.80 -11.03
C GLU A 128 -8.36 11.19 -10.96
N MET A 129 -8.89 11.43 -9.78
CA MET A 129 -10.33 11.54 -9.51
C MET A 129 -11.03 12.59 -10.38
N ASP A 130 -10.42 13.74 -10.55
CA ASP A 130 -10.87 14.91 -11.30
C ASP A 130 -10.03 15.19 -12.56
N LEU A 131 -9.16 14.24 -12.96
CA LEU A 131 -8.28 14.40 -14.11
C LEU A 131 -8.89 13.75 -15.37
N ASP A 132 -8.63 14.37 -16.52
CA ASP A 132 -9.03 13.84 -17.84
C ASP A 132 -7.79 13.49 -18.68
N ILE A 133 -7.09 12.43 -18.26
CA ILE A 133 -5.87 11.95 -18.95
C ILE A 133 -6.26 10.83 -19.91
N PRO A 134 -6.09 11.01 -21.25
CA PRO A 134 -6.35 9.96 -22.23
C PRO A 134 -5.53 8.69 -21.94
N ASP A 135 -6.10 7.52 -22.21
CA ASP A 135 -5.47 6.23 -21.94
C ASP A 135 -4.10 6.08 -22.65
N ALA A 136 -3.95 6.64 -23.84
CA ALA A 136 -2.67 6.62 -24.56
C ALA A 136 -1.57 7.42 -23.83
N VAL A 137 -1.94 8.53 -23.20
CA VAL A 137 -1.03 9.36 -22.38
C VAL A 137 -0.75 8.67 -21.05
N ARG A 138 -1.78 8.16 -20.39
CA ARG A 138 -1.65 7.45 -19.10
C ARG A 138 -0.75 6.22 -19.20
N ARG A 139 -0.79 5.52 -20.34
CA ARG A 139 0.07 4.35 -20.64
C ARG A 139 1.42 4.73 -21.26
N HIS A 140 1.77 6.01 -21.31
CA HIS A 140 3.08 6.42 -21.78
C HIS A 140 4.18 5.87 -20.87
N LYS A 141 5.24 5.28 -21.46
CA LYS A 141 6.31 4.56 -20.75
C LYS A 141 6.90 5.31 -19.56
N VAL A 142 7.04 6.63 -19.66
CA VAL A 142 7.57 7.47 -18.57
C VAL A 142 6.61 7.52 -17.40
N ILE A 143 5.30 7.67 -17.65
CA ILE A 143 4.28 7.73 -16.59
C ILE A 143 4.18 6.37 -15.89
N VAL A 144 4.16 5.28 -16.65
CA VAL A 144 4.13 3.92 -16.11
C VAL A 144 5.37 3.63 -15.26
N GLU A 145 6.56 4.03 -15.74
CA GLU A 145 7.80 3.86 -14.97
C GLU A 145 7.78 4.70 -13.68
N MET A 146 7.31 5.95 -13.74
CA MET A 146 7.19 6.80 -12.54
C MET A 146 6.21 6.23 -11.51
N GLU A 147 5.06 5.72 -11.95
CA GLU A 147 4.10 5.04 -11.06
C GLU A 147 4.73 3.80 -10.42
N THR A 148 5.41 2.95 -11.23
CA THR A 148 6.11 1.78 -10.72
C THR A 148 7.14 2.14 -9.65
N LEU A 149 7.93 3.20 -9.90
CA LEU A 149 8.92 3.68 -8.94
C LEU A 149 8.25 4.25 -7.67
N ALA A 150 7.15 5.00 -7.81
CA ALA A 150 6.41 5.51 -6.66
C ALA A 150 5.86 4.38 -5.79
N VAL A 151 5.28 3.34 -6.41
CA VAL A 151 4.83 2.14 -5.71
C VAL A 151 6.00 1.43 -5.02
N ASP A 152 7.12 1.22 -5.72
CA ASP A 152 8.32 0.60 -5.14
C ASP A 152 8.86 1.37 -3.93
N LEU A 153 8.87 2.70 -3.99
CA LEU A 153 9.28 3.56 -2.88
C LEU A 153 8.32 3.44 -1.69
N ILE A 154 7.02 3.37 -1.95
CA ILE A 154 6.00 3.19 -0.90
C ILE A 154 6.17 1.84 -0.21
N VAL A 155 6.35 0.74 -0.97
CA VAL A 155 6.46 -0.59 -0.36
C VAL A 155 7.77 -0.76 0.40
N ILE A 156 8.90 -0.25 -0.10
CA ILE A 156 10.17 -0.27 0.65
C ILE A 156 10.02 0.51 1.96
N ALA A 157 9.46 1.72 1.89
CA ALA A 157 9.25 2.54 3.08
C ALA A 157 8.32 1.86 4.10
N ASN A 158 7.23 1.25 3.62
CA ASN A 158 6.32 0.50 4.47
C ASN A 158 7.05 -0.64 5.18
N ASP A 159 7.74 -1.49 4.44
CA ASP A 159 8.42 -2.68 4.98
C ASP A 159 9.54 -2.30 5.96
N VAL A 160 10.36 -1.28 5.66
CA VAL A 160 11.40 -0.76 6.57
C VAL A 160 10.79 -0.29 7.90
N LEU A 161 9.65 0.42 7.85
CA LEU A 161 9.04 1.02 9.03
C LEU A 161 8.16 0.03 9.80
N SER A 162 7.60 -0.99 9.14
CA SER A 162 6.77 -2.04 9.75
C SER A 162 7.58 -3.22 10.29
N TYR A 163 8.82 -3.42 9.80
CA TYR A 163 9.63 -4.59 10.12
C TYR A 163 9.66 -4.96 11.60
N ASN A 164 9.89 -3.96 12.47
CA ASN A 164 10.00 -4.21 13.91
C ASN A 164 8.72 -4.79 14.53
N LYS A 165 7.57 -4.35 14.05
CA LYS A 165 6.27 -4.88 14.47
C LYS A 165 6.04 -6.27 13.89
N GLU A 166 6.34 -6.46 12.60
CA GLU A 166 6.10 -7.71 11.89
C GLU A 166 7.02 -8.81 12.38
N GLN A 167 8.33 -8.55 12.54
CA GLN A 167 9.26 -9.54 13.09
C GLN A 167 8.90 -9.95 14.53
N ALA A 168 8.42 -9.01 15.35
CA ALA A 168 7.99 -9.33 16.70
C ALA A 168 6.73 -10.20 16.73
N ALA A 169 5.84 -10.04 15.76
CA ALA A 169 4.64 -10.84 15.58
C ALA A 169 4.89 -12.19 14.86
N GLY A 170 6.04 -12.35 14.21
CA GLY A 170 6.35 -13.52 13.38
C GLY A 170 5.68 -13.50 12.00
N ASP A 171 5.34 -12.31 11.50
CA ASP A 171 4.66 -12.08 10.21
C ASP A 171 5.58 -11.43 9.17
N ASP A 172 6.90 -11.57 9.32
CA ASP A 172 7.89 -10.84 8.53
C ASP A 172 8.38 -11.60 7.28
N GLU A 173 7.80 -12.76 6.95
CA GLU A 173 8.21 -13.59 5.81
C GLU A 173 8.13 -12.87 4.44
N HIS A 174 7.24 -11.90 4.33
CA HIS A 174 7.05 -11.08 3.12
C HIS A 174 7.68 -9.68 3.20
N ASN A 175 8.37 -9.38 4.30
CA ASN A 175 9.04 -8.09 4.48
C ASN A 175 10.39 -8.08 3.76
N ILE A 176 10.69 -6.98 3.05
CA ILE A 176 11.93 -6.83 2.26
C ILE A 176 13.18 -7.03 3.11
N ILE A 177 13.17 -6.66 4.39
CA ILE A 177 14.33 -6.81 5.30
C ILE A 177 14.63 -8.30 5.49
N THR A 178 13.63 -9.11 5.82
CA THR A 178 13.77 -10.57 5.98
C THR A 178 14.24 -11.24 4.68
N ILE A 179 13.66 -10.83 3.54
CA ILE A 179 14.05 -11.34 2.23
C ILE A 179 15.52 -11.04 1.92
N ILE A 180 15.98 -9.81 2.18
CA ILE A 180 17.37 -9.40 1.97
C ILE A 180 18.31 -10.19 2.90
N MET A 181 17.96 -10.31 4.18
CA MET A 181 18.75 -11.09 5.15
C MET A 181 18.94 -12.53 4.67
N GLN A 182 17.87 -13.17 4.24
CA GLN A 182 17.92 -14.58 3.80
C GLN A 182 18.65 -14.75 2.47
N GLN A 183 18.33 -13.91 1.48
CA GLN A 183 18.90 -14.07 0.14
C GLN A 183 20.41 -13.82 0.11
N PHE A 184 20.90 -12.88 0.92
CA PHE A 184 22.30 -12.45 0.88
C PHE A 184 23.11 -12.86 2.12
N GLY A 185 22.49 -13.53 3.10
CA GLY A 185 23.14 -13.90 4.35
C GLY A 185 23.58 -12.72 5.20
N LEU A 186 22.82 -11.62 5.16
CA LEU A 186 23.16 -10.36 5.84
C LEU A 186 22.56 -10.31 7.25
N GLY A 187 23.25 -9.57 8.13
CA GLY A 187 22.68 -9.15 9.41
C GLY A 187 21.57 -8.11 9.22
N VAL A 188 20.78 -7.90 10.27
CA VAL A 188 19.61 -7.01 10.20
C VAL A 188 19.99 -5.58 9.81
N GLN A 189 21.08 -5.02 10.38
CA GLN A 189 21.54 -3.67 10.04
C GLN A 189 21.95 -3.56 8.57
N ASP A 190 22.73 -4.52 8.08
CA ASP A 190 23.17 -4.53 6.67
C ASP A 190 21.98 -4.66 5.71
N ALA A 191 20.91 -5.37 6.12
CA ALA A 191 19.67 -5.45 5.35
C ALA A 191 18.91 -4.11 5.32
N PHE A 192 18.86 -3.38 6.42
CA PHE A 192 18.34 -2.01 6.45
C PHE A 192 19.14 -1.07 5.56
N ASP A 193 20.46 -1.13 5.60
CA ASP A 193 21.34 -0.32 4.77
C ASP A 193 21.17 -0.64 3.28
N TYR A 194 21.03 -1.92 2.94
CA TYR A 194 20.74 -2.37 1.57
C TYR A 194 19.39 -1.83 1.06
N ALA A 195 18.33 -1.94 1.89
CA ALA A 195 17.02 -1.42 1.56
C ALA A 195 17.03 0.11 1.38
N GLY A 196 17.77 0.83 2.23
CA GLY A 196 17.99 2.28 2.14
C GLY A 196 18.68 2.68 0.83
N GLU A 197 19.75 1.96 0.43
CA GLU A 197 20.42 2.22 -0.85
C GLU A 197 19.52 1.92 -2.05
N LEU A 198 18.72 0.85 -1.97
CA LEU A 198 17.74 0.53 -3.01
C LEU A 198 16.70 1.64 -3.15
N ASN A 199 16.20 2.17 -2.02
CA ASN A 199 15.27 3.29 -1.96
C ASN A 199 15.89 4.54 -2.60
N ARG A 200 17.12 4.91 -2.23
CA ARG A 200 17.83 6.06 -2.81
C ARG A 200 18.00 5.95 -4.33
N ARG A 201 18.35 4.77 -4.85
CA ARG A 201 18.48 4.55 -6.30
C ARG A 201 17.17 4.75 -7.04
N LYS A 202 16.05 4.23 -6.49
CA LYS A 202 14.71 4.39 -7.06
C LYS A 202 14.26 5.86 -7.00
N MET A 203 14.53 6.56 -5.89
CA MET A 203 14.23 7.97 -5.74
C MET A 203 14.99 8.84 -6.75
N LYS A 204 16.30 8.62 -6.92
CA LYS A 204 17.11 9.29 -7.95
C LYS A 204 16.56 9.07 -9.36
N ARG A 205 16.11 7.85 -9.65
CA ARG A 205 15.49 7.53 -10.96
C ARG A 205 14.16 8.25 -11.13
N PHE A 206 13.30 8.28 -10.11
CA PHE A 206 12.04 9.00 -10.13
C PHE A 206 12.26 10.50 -10.42
N TYR A 207 13.18 11.16 -9.69
CA TYR A 207 13.52 12.56 -9.93
C TYR A 207 14.11 12.83 -11.32
N ALA A 208 14.92 11.89 -11.84
CA ALA A 208 15.45 12.03 -13.20
C ALA A 208 14.35 12.00 -14.25
N LEU A 209 13.32 11.14 -14.08
CA LEU A 209 12.15 11.10 -14.95
C LEU A 209 11.27 12.34 -14.78
N TYR A 210 11.04 12.77 -13.54
CA TYR A 210 10.27 13.97 -13.22
C TYR A 210 10.82 15.20 -13.95
N ARG A 211 12.14 15.40 -13.91
CA ARG A 211 12.81 16.53 -14.59
C ARG A 211 12.75 16.43 -16.12
N ARG A 212 12.52 15.26 -16.67
CA ARG A 212 12.47 14.97 -18.11
C ARG A 212 11.09 14.53 -18.57
N LEU A 213 10.06 14.86 -17.78
CA LEU A 213 8.69 14.52 -18.11
C LEU A 213 8.33 15.10 -19.49
N PRO A 214 7.83 14.30 -20.43
CA PRO A 214 7.37 14.81 -21.71
C PRO A 214 6.30 15.88 -21.53
N ARG A 215 6.30 16.87 -22.39
CA ARG A 215 5.32 17.96 -22.34
C ARG A 215 4.16 17.62 -23.24
N TRP A 216 2.98 17.48 -22.65
CA TRP A 216 1.72 17.43 -23.39
C TRP A 216 1.11 18.84 -23.41
N MET A 217 0.48 19.18 -24.55
CA MET A 217 -0.11 20.50 -24.75
C MET A 217 -1.49 20.62 -24.06
N GLY A 218 -1.85 21.83 -23.66
CA GLY A 218 -3.15 22.16 -23.12
C GLY A 218 -3.47 21.51 -21.76
N PRO A 219 -4.77 21.28 -21.46
CA PRO A 219 -5.22 20.76 -20.17
C PRO A 219 -4.60 19.40 -19.80
N VAL A 220 -4.37 18.52 -20.78
CA VAL A 220 -3.77 17.20 -20.55
C VAL A 220 -2.39 17.31 -19.90
N GLY A 221 -1.58 18.30 -20.32
CA GLY A 221 -0.27 18.53 -19.70
C GLY A 221 -0.35 18.91 -18.24
N LEU A 222 -1.34 19.72 -17.87
CA LEU A 222 -1.58 20.13 -16.49
C LEU A 222 -2.05 18.93 -15.66
N ASP A 223 -2.93 18.09 -16.20
CA ASP A 223 -3.44 16.92 -15.52
C ASP A 223 -2.35 15.86 -15.32
N VAL A 224 -1.49 15.65 -16.31
CA VAL A 224 -0.31 14.77 -16.15
C VAL A 224 0.62 15.30 -15.06
N GLN A 225 0.85 16.60 -14.99
CA GLN A 225 1.68 17.19 -13.94
C GLN A 225 1.06 16.96 -12.56
N LYS A 226 -0.24 17.19 -12.39
CA LYS A 226 -0.96 16.92 -11.13
C LYS A 226 -0.85 15.45 -10.72
N LEU A 227 -0.99 14.51 -11.67
CA LEU A 227 -0.87 13.08 -11.40
C LEU A 227 0.54 12.74 -10.88
N VAL A 228 1.57 13.23 -11.54
CA VAL A 228 2.96 12.95 -11.17
C VAL A 228 3.34 13.61 -9.84
N ASP A 229 2.85 14.82 -9.60
CA ASP A 229 2.98 15.50 -8.29
C ASP A 229 2.25 14.71 -7.19
N GLY A 230 1.06 14.16 -7.50
CA GLY A 230 0.31 13.27 -6.63
C GLY A 230 1.08 11.99 -6.28
N MET A 231 1.78 11.38 -7.25
CA MET A 231 2.66 10.23 -6.97
C MET A 231 3.76 10.60 -5.97
N ALA A 232 4.44 11.74 -6.16
CA ALA A 232 5.49 12.21 -5.26
C ALA A 232 4.94 12.52 -3.85
N GLN A 233 3.76 13.15 -3.78
CA GLN A 233 3.08 13.44 -2.52
C GLN A 233 2.64 12.16 -1.80
N CYS A 234 2.20 11.13 -2.53
CA CYS A 234 1.83 9.83 -1.95
C CYS A 234 3.04 9.18 -1.26
N VAL A 235 4.19 9.15 -1.94
CA VAL A 235 5.45 8.63 -1.35
C VAL A 235 5.81 9.38 -0.08
N SER A 236 5.84 10.70 -0.12
CA SER A 236 6.15 11.54 1.05
C SER A 236 5.11 11.38 2.16
N GLY A 237 3.82 11.32 1.79
CA GLY A 237 2.70 11.21 2.72
C GLY A 237 2.73 9.90 3.51
N VAL A 238 3.04 8.77 2.87
CA VAL A 238 3.17 7.46 3.54
C VAL A 238 4.29 7.51 4.57
N MET A 239 5.45 8.10 4.24
CA MET A 239 6.56 8.27 5.16
C MET A 239 6.18 9.07 6.41
N HIS A 240 5.58 10.25 6.22
CA HIS A 240 5.15 11.11 7.33
C HIS A 240 4.10 10.41 8.21
N TRP A 241 3.08 9.85 7.58
CA TRP A 241 1.99 9.15 8.25
C TRP A 241 2.50 7.97 9.08
N SER A 242 3.48 7.22 8.59
CA SER A 242 4.04 6.06 9.28
C SER A 242 4.68 6.40 10.61
N TYR A 243 5.31 7.57 10.73
CA TYR A 243 5.86 8.06 11.99
C TYR A 243 4.81 8.68 12.91
N GLU A 244 3.78 9.30 12.36
CA GLU A 244 2.79 10.08 13.13
C GLU A 244 1.58 9.25 13.59
N SER A 245 1.27 8.14 12.91
CA SER A 245 0.02 7.38 13.09
C SER A 245 -0.03 6.44 14.29
N GLU A 246 1.02 6.33 15.08
CA GLU A 246 1.18 5.34 16.16
C GLU A 246 1.12 3.85 15.69
N ARG A 247 0.90 3.57 14.41
CA ARG A 247 0.70 2.20 13.87
C ARG A 247 1.94 1.31 14.04
N TYR A 248 3.13 1.87 13.81
CA TYR A 248 4.40 1.11 13.81
C TYR A 248 5.22 1.34 15.06
N PHE A 249 5.19 2.56 15.62
CA PHE A 249 6.08 2.99 16.68
C PHE A 249 5.36 3.46 17.94
N GLY A 250 4.02 3.37 17.98
CA GLY A 250 3.22 3.94 19.04
C GLY A 250 3.55 5.44 19.21
N LYS A 251 3.58 5.91 20.44
CA LYS A 251 3.85 7.33 20.76
C LYS A 251 5.29 7.78 20.48
N ARG A 252 6.19 6.84 20.17
CA ARG A 252 7.62 7.13 19.94
C ARG A 252 7.96 7.46 18.48
N GLY A 253 6.98 7.49 17.58
CA GLY A 253 7.24 7.65 16.15
C GLY A 253 8.04 8.90 15.81
N MET A 254 7.75 10.05 16.42
CA MET A 254 8.49 11.28 16.16
C MET A 254 9.93 11.25 16.70
N ASP A 255 10.16 10.62 17.87
CA ASP A 255 11.52 10.45 18.44
C ASP A 255 12.37 9.55 17.53
N ILE A 256 11.77 8.48 16.99
CA ILE A 256 12.44 7.57 16.05
C ILE A 256 12.72 8.28 14.72
N LYS A 257 11.78 9.11 14.25
CA LYS A 257 11.97 9.93 13.05
C LYS A 257 13.17 10.88 13.17
N GLU A 258 13.40 11.43 14.36
CA GLU A 258 14.52 12.34 14.64
C GLU A 258 15.83 11.56 14.85
N SER A 259 15.83 10.57 15.76
CA SER A 259 17.03 9.82 16.11
C SER A 259 17.49 8.82 15.06
N ARG A 260 16.58 8.37 14.17
CA ARG A 260 16.82 7.31 13.20
C ARG A 260 17.21 5.97 13.82
N THR A 261 17.04 5.82 15.11
CA THR A 261 17.39 4.62 15.86
C THR A 261 16.12 3.89 16.29
N LEU A 262 16.03 2.63 15.93
CA LEU A 262 14.92 1.75 16.28
C LEU A 262 15.43 0.60 17.13
N SER A 263 14.97 0.51 18.38
CA SER A 263 15.17 -0.66 19.23
C SER A 263 14.26 -1.79 18.78
N LEU A 264 14.85 -2.94 18.49
CA LEU A 264 14.08 -4.10 18.04
C LEU A 264 13.29 -4.69 19.21
N LEU A 265 12.03 -5.02 18.93
CA LEU A 265 11.14 -5.68 19.88
C LEU A 265 11.50 -7.17 19.97
N PRO A 266 11.36 -7.79 21.15
CA PRO A 266 11.50 -9.23 21.27
C PRO A 266 10.39 -9.95 20.47
N LYS A 267 10.68 -11.12 19.92
CA LYS A 267 9.66 -11.98 19.32
C LYS A 267 8.62 -12.40 20.35
N VAL A 268 7.35 -12.25 20.00
CA VAL A 268 6.22 -12.67 20.84
C VAL A 268 5.82 -14.12 20.57
N TYR A 269 6.09 -14.61 19.34
CA TYR A 269 5.76 -15.97 18.88
C TYR A 269 6.95 -16.58 18.12
N GLY A 270 7.18 -17.89 18.32
CA GLY A 270 8.20 -18.68 17.63
C GLY A 270 9.33 -19.16 18.53
N ASP A 271 9.98 -20.26 18.12
CA ASP A 271 11.01 -20.99 18.89
C ASP A 271 12.45 -20.44 18.66
N GLY A 272 12.60 -19.24 18.19
CA GLY A 272 13.92 -18.66 17.87
C GLY A 272 14.21 -17.31 18.54
N ASP A 273 15.47 -17.08 18.88
CA ASP A 273 15.96 -15.75 19.23
C ASP A 273 15.85 -14.84 17.99
N GLY A 274 14.89 -13.93 18.01
CA GLY A 274 14.79 -12.90 16.98
C GLY A 274 15.98 -11.95 17.05
N PRO A 275 16.17 -11.08 16.03
CA PRO A 275 17.20 -10.07 16.07
C PRO A 275 16.99 -9.17 17.31
N THR A 276 18.05 -8.92 18.05
CA THR A 276 18.05 -8.10 19.26
C THR A 276 18.92 -6.87 19.07
N GLY A 277 18.72 -5.85 19.90
CA GLY A 277 19.50 -4.62 19.85
C GLY A 277 18.77 -3.48 19.18
N SER A 278 19.52 -2.63 18.50
CA SER A 278 18.97 -1.45 17.80
C SER A 278 19.51 -1.39 16.38
N VAL A 279 18.71 -0.88 15.47
CA VAL A 279 19.10 -0.63 14.08
C VAL A 279 18.98 0.85 13.75
N GLN A 280 19.80 1.30 12.81
CA GLN A 280 19.67 2.62 12.18
C GLN A 280 18.75 2.50 10.96
N ILE A 281 17.79 3.39 10.89
CA ILE A 281 16.86 3.45 9.75
C ILE A 281 17.41 4.46 8.75
N ASP A 282 17.71 3.99 7.55
CA ASP A 282 17.89 4.84 6.39
C ASP A 282 16.59 4.82 5.56
N ASP A 283 15.80 5.87 5.67
CA ASP A 283 14.55 6.02 4.91
C ASP A 283 14.76 6.62 3.52
N GLY A 284 16.02 6.70 3.06
CA GLY A 284 16.37 7.15 1.71
C GLY A 284 16.15 8.63 1.44
N ARG A 285 16.02 9.49 2.46
CA ARG A 285 15.93 10.94 2.23
C ARG A 285 17.20 11.45 1.54
N LEU A 286 17.01 12.22 0.49
CA LEU A 286 18.09 12.92 -0.23
C LEU A 286 18.38 14.26 0.45
#